data_2cbeb68c7bf88a5dd8a8cff419f99050
#
_entry.id   2cbeb68c7bf88a5dd8a8cff419f99050
#
_cell.length_a   1.000
_cell.length_b   1.000
_cell.length_c   1.000
_cell.angle_alpha   90.00
_cell.angle_beta   90.00
_cell.angle_gamma   90.00
#
_symmetry.space_group_name_H-M   'P 1'
#
loop_
_entity.id
_entity.type
_entity.pdbx_description
1 polymer ?
#
loop_
_entity_poly.entity_id
_entity_poly.type
_entity_poly.pdbx_seq_one_letter_code
_entity_poly.pdbx_strand_id
1 'polypeptide(L)'
;NLGWPWPVAQTAVGQADLVVWAGARPTRRLGYGLAPRFSPQAHMIQIDICAEELSRNRPMDVPMLADVKLAIEQLHGALDAQGAPRGDARWLSEALVDRVGVFVEKSEQQTPQVNPYRIGTELMQRIGSGTLLVNDGAVILTRMFGVLRFSVPGAYADTYPLGSMGMGTPL
;
A
#
# COMPACT_ATOMS: atom_id res chain seq x y z
N ASN A 1 -2.13 0.58 -1.44
CA ASN A 1 -0.76 0.55 -0.94
C ASN A 1 -0.61 1.51 0.23
N LEU A 2 -0.63 0.99 1.47
CA LEU A 2 -0.45 1.75 2.71
C LEU A 2 1.01 2.16 2.95
N GLY A 3 1.88 1.80 1.99
CA GLY A 3 3.30 2.12 2.08
C GLY A 3 3.51 3.63 2.07
N TRP A 4 4.57 4.02 2.74
CA TRP A 4 5.20 5.32 2.64
C TRP A 4 5.06 5.92 1.23
N PRO A 5 4.58 7.03 0.97
CA PRO A 5 4.48 8.33 1.61
C PRO A 5 3.07 8.94 1.56
N TRP A 6 2.05 8.20 1.90
CA TRP A 6 0.66 8.58 1.72
C TRP A 6 0.03 9.06 3.03
N PRO A 7 0.13 10.36 3.37
CA PRO A 7 -0.41 10.91 4.62
C PRO A 7 -1.88 10.56 4.81
N VAL A 8 -2.65 10.61 3.72
CA VAL A 8 -4.09 10.32 3.72
C VAL A 8 -4.38 8.86 4.05
N ALA A 9 -3.63 7.91 3.44
CA ALA A 9 -3.79 6.50 3.79
C ALA A 9 -3.38 6.21 5.24
N GLN A 10 -2.40 6.94 5.77
CA GLN A 10 -2.00 6.84 7.17
C GLN A 10 -3.08 7.36 8.10
N THR A 11 -3.76 8.45 7.75
CA THR A 11 -4.91 8.97 8.51
C THR A 11 -6.05 7.97 8.52
N ALA A 12 -6.42 7.43 7.35
CA ALA A 12 -7.48 6.43 7.24
C ALA A 12 -7.17 5.17 8.09
N VAL A 13 -5.94 4.66 8.01
CA VAL A 13 -5.52 3.50 8.82
C VAL A 13 -5.50 3.81 10.31
N GLY A 14 -5.10 5.03 10.70
CA GLY A 14 -5.12 5.47 12.09
C GLY A 14 -6.54 5.58 12.69
N GLN A 15 -7.56 5.75 11.84
CA GLN A 15 -8.97 5.84 12.23
C GLN A 15 -9.74 4.52 12.08
N ALA A 16 -9.14 3.51 11.45
CA ALA A 16 -9.79 2.23 11.25
C ALA A 16 -10.01 1.50 12.57
N ASP A 17 -11.19 0.93 12.76
CA ASP A 17 -11.57 0.05 13.87
C ASP A 17 -11.26 -1.42 13.56
N LEU A 18 -11.18 -1.78 12.29
CA LEU A 18 -10.82 -3.10 11.80
C LEU A 18 -9.81 -2.99 10.64
N VAL A 19 -8.73 -3.77 10.71
CA VAL A 19 -7.72 -3.87 9.66
C VAL A 19 -7.56 -5.32 9.24
N VAL A 20 -7.75 -5.58 7.95
CA VAL A 20 -7.52 -6.90 7.35
C VAL A 20 -6.20 -6.90 6.58
N TRP A 21 -5.25 -7.70 7.02
CA TRP A 21 -3.97 -7.96 6.36
C TRP A 21 -4.11 -9.16 5.42
N ALA A 22 -4.46 -8.93 4.18
CA ALA A 22 -4.67 -9.97 3.18
C ALA A 22 -3.38 -10.19 2.35
N GLY A 23 -2.65 -11.27 2.60
CA GLY A 23 -1.35 -11.57 1.99
C GLY A 23 -0.32 -10.48 2.24
N ALA A 24 -0.44 -9.76 3.36
CA ALA A 24 0.38 -8.63 3.69
C ALA A 24 1.01 -8.80 5.08
N ARG A 25 2.21 -8.26 5.24
CA ARG A 25 2.99 -8.37 6.47
C ARG A 25 3.12 -7.04 7.18
N PRO A 26 2.89 -6.95 8.49
CA PRO A 26 3.12 -5.75 9.28
C PRO A 26 4.63 -5.52 9.46
N THR A 27 5.26 -4.92 8.44
CA THR A 27 6.69 -4.64 8.42
C THR A 27 7.04 -3.33 9.12
N ARG A 28 8.34 -3.07 9.32
CA ARG A 28 8.87 -1.80 9.85
C ARG A 28 8.32 -0.58 9.10
N ARG A 29 8.17 -0.65 7.79
CA ARG A 29 7.65 0.45 6.98
C ARG A 29 6.19 0.79 7.29
N LEU A 30 5.44 -0.18 7.76
CA LEU A 30 4.06 -0.02 8.23
C LEU A 30 3.98 0.16 9.75
N GLY A 31 5.10 0.43 10.42
CA GLY A 31 5.14 0.57 11.88
C GLY A 31 4.74 -0.70 12.60
N TYR A 32 4.95 -1.86 11.97
CA TYR A 32 4.54 -3.18 12.50
C TYR A 32 3.05 -3.29 12.83
N GLY A 33 2.21 -2.46 12.22
CA GLY A 33 0.78 -2.40 12.56
C GLY A 33 0.49 -1.73 13.91
N LEU A 34 1.44 -1.03 14.50
CA LEU A 34 1.34 -0.43 15.84
C LEU A 34 1.05 1.09 15.79
N ALA A 35 0.66 1.63 16.94
CA ALA A 35 0.57 3.08 17.12
C ALA A 35 1.94 3.75 16.89
N PRO A 36 1.97 5.00 16.42
CA PRO A 36 0.82 5.88 16.16
C PRO A 36 0.18 5.70 14.77
N ARG A 37 0.68 4.78 13.93
CA ARG A 37 0.17 4.60 12.57
C ARG A 37 -1.19 3.91 12.53
N PHE A 38 -1.38 2.94 13.38
CA PHE A 38 -2.62 2.19 13.51
C PHE A 38 -3.25 2.51 14.86
N SER A 39 -4.58 2.55 14.89
CA SER A 39 -5.30 2.69 16.14
C SER A 39 -4.94 1.53 17.09
N PRO A 40 -4.62 1.82 18.36
CA PRO A 40 -4.37 0.75 19.34
C PRO A 40 -5.63 -0.07 19.66
N GLN A 41 -6.81 0.46 19.36
CA GLN A 41 -8.10 -0.19 19.55
C GLN A 41 -8.57 -0.97 18.30
N ALA A 42 -7.86 -0.85 17.17
CA ALA A 42 -8.25 -1.54 15.95
C ALA A 42 -8.09 -3.06 16.09
N HIS A 43 -9.14 -3.79 15.74
CA HIS A 43 -9.07 -5.23 15.57
C HIS A 43 -8.26 -5.59 14.34
N MET A 44 -7.49 -6.67 14.43
CA MET A 44 -6.56 -7.10 13.39
C MET A 44 -6.87 -8.52 12.93
N ILE A 45 -7.17 -8.66 11.65
CA ILE A 45 -7.28 -9.97 10.98
C ILE A 45 -6.08 -10.12 10.05
N GLN A 46 -5.40 -11.24 10.09
CA GLN A 46 -4.33 -11.54 9.15
C GLN A 46 -4.64 -12.84 8.41
N ILE A 47 -4.57 -12.79 7.08
CA ILE A 47 -4.73 -13.92 6.18
C ILE A 47 -3.40 -14.09 5.46
N ASP A 48 -2.70 -15.18 5.69
CA ASP A 48 -1.44 -15.50 5.02
C ASP A 48 -1.35 -17.01 4.78
N ILE A 49 -0.68 -17.39 3.70
CA ILE A 49 -0.40 -18.79 3.35
C ILE A 49 0.80 -19.34 4.13
N CYS A 50 1.60 -18.48 4.73
CA CYS A 50 2.80 -18.83 5.47
C CYS A 50 2.52 -18.72 6.98
N ALA A 51 2.54 -19.86 7.68
CA ALA A 51 2.22 -19.91 9.11
C ALA A 51 3.18 -19.06 9.96
N GLU A 52 4.45 -18.96 9.55
CA GLU A 52 5.50 -18.23 10.27
C GLU A 52 5.31 -16.71 10.20
N GLU A 53 4.50 -16.22 9.26
CA GLU A 53 4.19 -14.80 9.13
C GLU A 53 2.98 -14.37 9.95
N LEU A 54 2.15 -15.34 10.36
CA LEU A 54 0.98 -15.04 11.20
C LEU A 54 1.41 -14.56 12.58
N SER A 55 0.92 -13.39 12.97
CA SER A 55 1.21 -12.75 14.27
C SER A 55 2.70 -12.49 14.56
N ARG A 56 3.56 -12.51 13.55
CA ARG A 56 5.02 -12.45 13.71
C ARG A 56 5.51 -11.17 14.41
N ASN A 57 5.01 -10.02 14.01
CA ASN A 57 5.47 -8.71 14.50
C ASN A 57 4.46 -8.03 15.43
N ARG A 58 3.24 -8.55 15.48
CA ARG A 58 2.15 -8.07 16.32
C ARG A 58 1.17 -9.22 16.51
N PRO A 59 0.64 -9.43 17.73
CA PRO A 59 -0.51 -10.33 17.91
C PRO A 59 -1.67 -9.89 17.02
N MET A 60 -2.33 -10.86 16.39
CA MET A 60 -3.55 -10.65 15.61
C MET A 60 -4.74 -11.22 16.36
N ASP A 61 -5.86 -10.51 16.31
CA ASP A 61 -7.09 -11.01 16.94
C ASP A 61 -7.60 -12.27 16.22
N VAL A 62 -7.49 -12.28 14.88
CA VAL A 62 -7.86 -13.43 14.05
C VAL A 62 -6.74 -13.74 13.04
N PRO A 63 -5.79 -14.62 13.39
CA PRO A 63 -4.83 -15.14 12.41
C PRO A 63 -5.46 -16.29 11.61
N MET A 64 -5.40 -16.23 10.27
CA MET A 64 -5.97 -17.21 9.35
C MET A 64 -4.89 -17.78 8.43
N LEU A 65 -4.54 -19.05 8.58
CA LEU A 65 -3.67 -19.76 7.65
C LEU A 65 -4.50 -20.20 6.44
N ALA A 66 -4.47 -19.41 5.37
CA ALA A 66 -5.31 -19.65 4.20
C ALA A 66 -4.77 -18.96 2.95
N ASP A 67 -5.18 -19.45 1.78
CA ASP A 67 -5.11 -18.69 0.54
C ASP A 67 -6.04 -17.48 0.62
N VAL A 68 -5.52 -16.30 0.27
CA VAL A 68 -6.24 -15.03 0.41
C VAL A 68 -7.51 -15.01 -0.45
N LYS A 69 -7.46 -15.53 -1.68
CA LYS A 69 -8.62 -15.55 -2.57
C LYS A 69 -9.74 -16.38 -1.96
N LEU A 70 -9.42 -17.61 -1.54
CA LEU A 70 -10.38 -18.52 -0.94
C LEU A 70 -10.96 -17.96 0.38
N ALA A 71 -10.12 -17.38 1.22
CA ALA A 71 -10.55 -16.78 2.47
C ALA A 71 -11.52 -15.59 2.24
N ILE A 72 -11.21 -14.71 1.29
CA ILE A 72 -12.08 -13.59 0.94
C ILE A 72 -13.41 -14.06 0.33
N GLU A 73 -13.39 -15.07 -0.52
CA GLU A 73 -14.60 -15.65 -1.11
C GLU A 73 -15.51 -16.24 -0.02
N GLN A 74 -14.95 -16.98 0.93
CA GLN A 74 -15.71 -17.55 2.06
C GLN A 74 -16.23 -16.47 3.00
N LEU A 75 -15.42 -15.46 3.31
CA LEU A 75 -15.83 -14.33 4.14
C LEU A 75 -16.99 -13.57 3.51
N HIS A 76 -16.90 -13.30 2.21
CA HIS A 76 -17.97 -12.65 1.46
C HIS A 76 -19.26 -13.46 1.51
N GLY A 77 -19.20 -14.76 1.25
CA GLY A 77 -20.36 -15.64 1.33
C GLY A 77 -20.96 -15.70 2.73
N ALA A 78 -20.14 -15.70 3.77
CA ALA A 78 -20.62 -15.69 5.16
C ALA A 78 -21.32 -14.37 5.53
N LEU A 79 -20.79 -13.24 5.09
CA LEU A 79 -21.40 -11.92 5.31
C LEU A 79 -22.73 -11.79 4.58
N ASP A 80 -22.82 -12.27 3.33
CA ASP A 80 -24.07 -12.27 2.56
C ASP A 80 -25.14 -13.17 3.22
N ALA A 81 -24.75 -14.35 3.70
CA ALA A 81 -25.65 -15.27 4.38
C ALA A 81 -26.20 -14.71 5.71
N GLN A 82 -25.41 -13.88 6.38
CA GLN A 82 -25.83 -13.17 7.59
C GLN A 82 -26.63 -11.90 7.34
N GLY A 83 -26.79 -11.49 6.07
CA GLY A 83 -27.42 -10.22 5.74
C GLY A 83 -26.66 -9.02 6.30
N ALA A 84 -25.33 -9.12 6.41
CA ALA A 84 -24.51 -8.07 6.98
C ALA A 84 -24.69 -6.75 6.22
N PRO A 85 -24.92 -5.62 6.90
CA PRO A 85 -25.11 -4.34 6.24
C PRO A 85 -23.81 -3.95 5.50
N ARG A 86 -23.96 -3.39 4.31
CA ARG A 86 -22.84 -2.81 3.59
C ARG A 86 -22.35 -1.60 4.37
N GLY A 87 -21.06 -1.59 4.73
CA GLY A 87 -20.45 -0.47 5.42
C GLY A 87 -20.47 0.81 4.57
N ASP A 88 -20.50 1.94 5.24
CA ASP A 88 -20.36 3.23 4.59
C ASP A 88 -18.86 3.50 4.30
N ALA A 89 -18.49 3.44 3.03
CA ALA A 89 -17.12 3.69 2.58
C ALA A 89 -16.84 5.18 2.28
N ARG A 90 -17.78 6.10 2.56
CA ARG A 90 -17.62 7.54 2.27
C ARG A 90 -16.41 8.12 3.00
N TRP A 91 -16.19 7.75 4.26
CA TRP A 91 -15.03 8.17 5.03
C TRP A 91 -13.70 7.86 4.33
N LEU A 92 -13.61 6.71 3.66
CA LEU A 92 -12.41 6.31 2.91
C LEU A 92 -12.27 7.11 1.61
N SER A 93 -13.37 7.35 0.90
CA SER A 93 -13.35 8.17 -0.31
C SER A 93 -13.00 9.62 0.00
N GLU A 94 -13.55 10.19 1.06
CA GLU A 94 -13.21 11.52 1.55
C GLU A 94 -11.71 11.61 1.95
N ALA A 95 -11.21 10.63 2.67
CA ALA A 95 -9.79 10.54 3.03
C ALA A 95 -8.86 10.33 1.83
N LEU A 96 -9.36 9.87 0.68
CA LEU A 96 -8.55 9.61 -0.52
C LEU A 96 -8.64 10.71 -1.59
N VAL A 97 -9.53 11.68 -1.45
CA VAL A 97 -9.84 12.69 -2.48
C VAL A 97 -8.62 13.50 -2.92
N ASP A 98 -7.74 13.88 -2.02
CA ASP A 98 -6.58 14.74 -2.36
C ASP A 98 -5.25 13.99 -2.53
N ARG A 99 -5.34 12.72 -2.85
CA ARG A 99 -4.19 11.81 -2.92
C ARG A 99 -3.16 12.16 -3.97
N VAL A 100 -3.57 12.79 -5.04
CA VAL A 100 -2.72 13.13 -6.20
C VAL A 100 -2.28 14.59 -6.17
N GLY A 101 -3.15 15.49 -5.75
CA GLY A 101 -2.90 16.93 -5.74
C GLY A 101 -1.61 17.31 -5.02
N VAL A 102 -1.41 16.82 -3.81
CA VAL A 102 -0.19 17.08 -3.02
C VAL A 102 1.11 16.68 -3.75
N PHE A 103 1.08 15.60 -4.53
CA PHE A 103 2.27 15.16 -5.26
C PHE A 103 2.46 15.91 -6.57
N VAL A 104 1.38 16.31 -7.22
CA VAL A 104 1.42 17.20 -8.38
C VAL A 104 2.00 18.55 -7.99
N GLU A 105 1.50 19.18 -6.94
CA GLU A 105 2.05 20.43 -6.39
C GLU A 105 3.55 20.30 -6.08
N LYS A 106 3.96 19.18 -5.46
CA LYS A 106 5.39 18.93 -5.20
C LYS A 106 6.20 18.78 -6.48
N SER A 107 5.62 18.25 -7.55
CA SER A 107 6.32 18.10 -8.83
C SER A 107 6.55 19.43 -9.54
N GLU A 108 5.72 20.44 -9.27
CA GLU A 108 5.81 21.78 -9.82
C GLU A 108 6.79 22.69 -9.09
N GLN A 109 7.19 22.30 -7.86
CA GLN A 109 8.13 23.09 -7.07
C GLN A 109 9.49 23.19 -7.74
N GLN A 110 10.00 24.41 -7.85
CA GLN A 110 11.37 24.67 -8.32
C GLN A 110 12.36 24.29 -7.22
N THR A 111 13.31 23.44 -7.55
CA THR A 111 14.37 23.01 -6.64
C THR A 111 15.73 23.18 -7.32
N PRO A 112 16.82 23.47 -6.57
CA PRO A 112 18.16 23.55 -7.15
C PRO A 112 18.64 22.25 -7.79
N GLN A 113 18.16 21.11 -7.26
CA GLN A 113 18.44 19.78 -7.82
C GLN A 113 17.24 19.29 -8.63
N VAL A 114 17.44 18.21 -9.37
CA VAL A 114 16.36 17.54 -10.10
C VAL A 114 15.27 17.07 -9.13
N ASN A 115 14.06 17.55 -9.37
CA ASN A 115 12.90 17.20 -8.54
C ASN A 115 12.42 15.78 -8.84
N PRO A 116 12.53 14.81 -7.90
CA PRO A 116 12.16 13.42 -8.17
C PRO A 116 10.66 13.21 -8.41
N TYR A 117 9.79 14.06 -7.85
CA TYR A 117 8.35 14.00 -8.17
C TYR A 117 8.11 14.39 -9.63
N ARG A 118 8.85 15.40 -10.14
CA ARG A 118 8.76 15.82 -11.53
C ARG A 118 9.27 14.74 -12.49
N ILE A 119 10.33 14.02 -12.13
CA ILE A 119 10.75 12.86 -12.92
C ILE A 119 9.59 11.87 -13.07
N GLY A 120 8.90 11.55 -11.98
CA GLY A 120 7.77 10.64 -12.01
C GLY A 120 6.61 11.13 -12.90
N THR A 121 6.23 12.40 -12.80
CA THR A 121 5.15 12.97 -13.65
C THR A 121 5.55 12.98 -15.13
N GLU A 122 6.80 13.34 -15.45
CA GLU A 122 7.31 13.32 -16.81
C GLU A 122 7.39 11.91 -17.40
N LEU A 123 7.79 10.93 -16.60
CA LEU A 123 7.79 9.52 -17.02
C LEU A 123 6.38 9.04 -17.33
N MET A 124 5.39 9.34 -16.47
CA MET A 124 3.99 8.91 -16.68
C MET A 124 3.38 9.45 -17.97
N GLN A 125 3.86 10.58 -18.48
CA GLN A 125 3.43 11.12 -19.78
C GLN A 125 4.05 10.40 -20.99
N ARG A 126 5.14 9.67 -20.77
CA ARG A 126 5.95 9.08 -21.87
C ARG A 126 5.90 7.57 -21.92
N ILE A 127 5.59 6.91 -20.81
CA ILE A 127 5.52 5.45 -20.77
C ILE A 127 4.16 4.96 -21.24
N GLY A 128 4.17 3.99 -22.17
CA GLY A 128 2.96 3.34 -22.68
C GLY A 128 2.57 2.09 -21.91
N SER A 129 1.42 1.51 -22.24
CA SER A 129 0.86 0.31 -21.59
C SER A 129 1.75 -0.94 -21.70
N GLY A 130 2.66 -1.00 -22.67
CA GLY A 130 3.61 -2.11 -22.85
C GLY A 130 4.94 -1.91 -22.11
N THR A 131 5.06 -0.87 -21.28
CA THR A 131 6.32 -0.56 -20.59
C THR A 131 6.34 -1.22 -19.21
N LEU A 132 7.42 -1.98 -18.93
CA LEU A 132 7.78 -2.38 -17.56
C LEU A 132 8.71 -1.32 -16.97
N LEU A 133 8.31 -0.69 -15.88
CA LEU A 133 9.17 0.19 -15.10
C LEU A 133 9.83 -0.61 -13.97
N VAL A 134 11.14 -0.73 -14.04
CA VAL A 134 11.95 -1.29 -12.95
C VAL A 134 12.55 -0.14 -12.15
N ASN A 135 12.26 -0.09 -10.86
CA ASN A 135 12.70 0.96 -9.98
C ASN A 135 13.69 0.43 -8.94
N ASP A 136 14.87 1.03 -8.92
CA ASP A 136 15.95 0.65 -8.02
C ASP A 136 16.02 1.64 -6.85
N GLY A 137 15.71 1.25 -5.71
CA GLY A 137 15.86 1.82 -4.39
C GLY A 137 15.94 3.33 -4.13
N ALA A 138 16.23 3.65 -2.88
CA ALA A 138 16.54 4.99 -2.33
C ALA A 138 15.42 6.06 -2.41
N VAL A 139 15.81 7.32 -2.38
CA VAL A 139 14.90 8.48 -2.31
C VAL A 139 14.02 8.60 -3.55
N ILE A 140 14.55 8.28 -4.72
CA ILE A 140 13.81 8.37 -5.98
C ILE A 140 12.60 7.44 -5.98
N LEU A 141 12.77 6.20 -5.52
CA LEU A 141 11.68 5.24 -5.35
C LEU A 141 10.53 5.85 -4.53
N THR A 142 10.84 6.35 -3.34
CA THR A 142 9.82 6.82 -2.41
C THR A 142 9.09 8.07 -2.88
N ARG A 143 9.78 8.94 -3.63
CA ARG A 143 9.19 10.17 -4.15
C ARG A 143 8.35 9.92 -5.41
N MET A 144 8.85 9.11 -6.32
CA MET A 144 8.13 8.76 -7.55
C MET A 144 6.85 7.95 -7.27
N PHE A 145 6.82 7.11 -6.26
CA PHE A 145 5.60 6.37 -5.88
C PHE A 145 4.36 7.24 -5.71
N GLY A 146 4.53 8.48 -5.27
CA GLY A 146 3.43 9.43 -5.12
C GLY A 146 2.70 9.71 -6.42
N VAL A 147 3.41 9.72 -7.54
CA VAL A 147 2.91 10.13 -8.86
C VAL A 147 2.75 8.98 -9.86
N LEU A 148 3.43 7.85 -9.66
CA LEU A 148 3.35 6.70 -10.57
C LEU A 148 1.97 6.05 -10.54
N ARG A 149 1.46 5.72 -11.72
CA ARG A 149 0.18 5.04 -11.94
C ARG A 149 0.33 4.00 -13.03
N PHE A 150 -0.10 2.78 -12.76
CA PHE A 150 -0.08 1.68 -13.70
C PHE A 150 -1.47 1.05 -13.78
N SER A 151 -1.94 0.81 -15.01
CA SER A 151 -3.23 0.16 -15.28
C SER A 151 -3.09 -1.33 -15.60
N VAL A 152 -1.86 -1.78 -15.86
CA VAL A 152 -1.58 -3.17 -16.24
C VAL A 152 -0.85 -3.88 -15.09
N PRO A 153 -1.35 -5.03 -14.61
CA PRO A 153 -0.63 -5.84 -13.65
C PRO A 153 0.76 -6.23 -14.18
N GLY A 154 1.78 -6.16 -13.32
CA GLY A 154 3.16 -6.49 -13.69
C GLY A 154 3.92 -5.38 -14.43
N ALA A 155 3.32 -4.23 -14.68
CA ALA A 155 4.00 -3.10 -15.31
C ALA A 155 5.00 -2.35 -14.41
N TYR A 156 5.15 -2.78 -13.16
CA TYR A 156 6.07 -2.20 -12.19
C TYR A 156 6.76 -3.28 -11.37
N ALA A 157 8.08 -3.15 -11.24
CA ALA A 157 8.90 -3.98 -10.35
C ALA A 157 9.84 -3.12 -9.52
N ASP A 158 10.12 -3.53 -8.30
CA ASP A 158 11.12 -2.92 -7.43
C ASP A 158 11.80 -3.94 -6.52
N THR A 159 12.76 -3.49 -5.76
CA THR A 159 13.57 -4.32 -4.86
C THR A 159 12.94 -4.52 -3.47
N TYR A 160 11.72 -4.08 -3.30
CA TYR A 160 10.98 -4.29 -2.06
C TYR A 160 10.61 -5.78 -1.87
N PRO A 161 10.71 -6.34 -0.68
CA PRO A 161 10.87 -5.70 0.63
C PRO A 161 12.31 -5.54 1.11
N LEU A 162 13.30 -6.08 0.43
CA LEU A 162 14.69 -6.10 0.90
C LEU A 162 15.35 -4.72 0.87
N GLY A 163 14.92 -3.86 -0.06
CA GLY A 163 15.46 -2.52 -0.21
C GLY A 163 16.90 -2.50 -0.74
N SER A 164 17.30 -3.58 -1.42
CA SER A 164 18.60 -3.66 -2.06
C SER A 164 18.73 -2.62 -3.16
N MET A 165 19.91 -2.07 -3.33
CA MET A 165 20.24 -1.17 -4.44
C MET A 165 21.08 -1.91 -5.49
N GLY A 166 21.05 -1.44 -6.74
CA GLY A 166 21.76 -2.07 -7.84
C GLY A 166 21.04 -3.26 -8.48
N MET A 167 19.77 -3.46 -8.16
CA MET A 167 18.95 -4.56 -8.68
C MET A 167 18.13 -4.19 -9.92
N GLY A 168 18.05 -2.92 -10.26
CA GLY A 168 17.21 -2.45 -11.36
C GLY A 168 17.66 -2.95 -12.74
N THR A 169 18.95 -3.21 -12.94
CA THR A 169 19.48 -3.76 -14.18
C THR A 169 19.34 -5.29 -14.29
N PRO A 170 19.53 -6.07 -13.20
CA PRO A 170 19.36 -7.52 -13.24
C PRO A 170 17.91 -8.00 -13.34
N LEU A 171 16.93 -7.19 -12.98
CA LEU A 171 15.51 -7.51 -13.09
C LEU A 171 15.00 -7.30 -14.52
#